data_92e4207fb43d458980e4dc0d5f1995cc
#
_entry.id   92e4207fb43d458980e4dc0d5f1995cc
#
_cell.length_a   1.000
_cell.length_b   1.000
_cell.length_c   1.000
_cell.angle_alpha   90.00
_cell.angle_beta   90.00
_cell.angle_gamma   90.00
#
_symmetry.space_group_name_H-M   'P 1'
#
loop_
_entity.id
_entity.type
_entity.pdbx_description
1 polymer ?
#
loop_
_entity_poly.entity_id
_entity_poly.type
_entity_poly.pdbx_seq_one_letter_code
_entity_poly.pdbx_strand_id
1 'polypeptide(L)'
;MSPRRPKVTDEEVFAAAGRVMSRVGPAQLMLADIAAEAGVTAGALVQRFGSKRELLLALTARAAQSTRAFFAGLRGAHGSPLATLFAYSDCFAAMGASPGALAHNLGYLQLDLTDPDFHRHTLAQARATSNALRRLLDDAVAAAELDPTVDTRMLARTVQVTLSGSLMTWAFYRNGPAARWVRDDLDAVLAPHLARPADAVSSRRSSRRRAPRSRASGGGAP
;
A
#
# COMPACT_ATOMS: atom_id res chain seq x y z
N MET A 1 -17.95 39.35 -14.37
CA MET A 1 -16.67 38.70 -14.02
C MET A 1 -16.93 37.23 -13.87
N SER A 2 -16.45 36.38 -14.81
CA SER A 2 -16.58 34.92 -14.68
C SER A 2 -15.71 34.43 -13.52
N PRO A 3 -16.20 33.53 -12.65
CA PRO A 3 -15.40 32.99 -11.59
C PRO A 3 -14.22 32.21 -12.18
N ARG A 4 -12.99 32.56 -11.74
CA ARG A 4 -11.76 31.91 -12.15
C ARG A 4 -11.85 30.45 -11.70
N ARG A 5 -11.89 29.49 -12.64
CA ARG A 5 -11.90 28.05 -12.30
C ARG A 5 -10.74 27.77 -11.34
N PRO A 6 -10.97 27.03 -10.24
CA PRO A 6 -9.88 26.66 -9.34
C PRO A 6 -8.78 25.96 -10.12
N LYS A 7 -7.53 26.31 -9.81
CA LYS A 7 -6.35 25.74 -10.50
C LYS A 7 -6.23 24.28 -10.14
N VAL A 8 -6.28 23.38 -11.12
CA VAL A 8 -6.10 21.94 -10.94
C VAL A 8 -4.77 21.68 -10.23
N THR A 9 -4.78 20.91 -9.16
CA THR A 9 -3.62 20.57 -8.32
C THR A 9 -2.76 19.48 -8.98
N ASP A 10 -1.51 19.29 -8.49
CA ASP A 10 -0.66 18.17 -8.93
C ASP A 10 -1.30 16.83 -8.58
N GLU A 11 -1.96 16.73 -7.44
CA GLU A 11 -2.65 15.51 -7.00
C GLU A 11 -3.77 15.12 -7.96
N GLU A 12 -4.56 16.08 -8.44
CA GLU A 12 -5.61 15.84 -9.43
C GLU A 12 -5.03 15.39 -10.77
N VAL A 13 -3.90 15.98 -11.19
CA VAL A 13 -3.16 15.55 -12.39
C VAL A 13 -2.61 14.14 -12.22
N PHE A 14 -2.01 13.81 -11.07
CA PHE A 14 -1.49 12.47 -10.80
C PHE A 14 -2.60 11.42 -10.72
N ALA A 15 -3.75 11.75 -10.13
CA ALA A 15 -4.91 10.88 -10.12
C ALA A 15 -5.45 10.63 -11.55
N ALA A 16 -5.52 11.67 -12.38
CA ALA A 16 -5.89 11.56 -13.79
C ALA A 16 -4.88 10.69 -14.57
N ALA A 17 -3.58 10.91 -14.36
CA ALA A 17 -2.53 10.10 -14.99
C ALA A 17 -2.69 8.62 -14.63
N GLY A 18 -2.92 8.28 -13.35
CA GLY A 18 -3.16 6.91 -12.91
C GLY A 18 -4.36 6.25 -13.59
N ARG A 19 -5.48 6.98 -13.75
CA ARG A 19 -6.67 6.48 -14.48
C ARG A 19 -6.39 6.24 -15.96
N VAL A 20 -5.62 7.12 -16.61
CA VAL A 20 -5.24 6.91 -18.02
C VAL A 20 -4.28 5.73 -18.14
N MET A 21 -3.27 5.64 -17.28
CA MET A 21 -2.29 4.55 -17.28
C MET A 21 -2.93 3.17 -17.14
N SER A 22 -4.00 3.03 -16.36
CA SER A 22 -4.71 1.76 -16.24
C SER A 22 -5.49 1.35 -17.51
N ARG A 23 -5.77 2.32 -18.40
CA ARG A 23 -6.47 2.08 -19.68
C ARG A 23 -5.53 1.87 -20.86
N VAL A 24 -4.33 2.48 -20.81
CA VAL A 24 -3.36 2.41 -21.92
C VAL A 24 -1.96 2.11 -21.37
N GLY A 25 -1.21 1.32 -22.14
CA GLY A 25 0.19 1.03 -21.81
C GLY A 25 1.11 2.24 -22.08
N PRO A 26 2.39 2.18 -21.61
CA PRO A 26 3.32 3.31 -21.68
C PRO A 26 3.62 3.81 -23.08
N ALA A 27 3.58 2.92 -24.10
CA ALA A 27 3.80 3.27 -25.50
C ALA A 27 2.71 4.19 -26.06
N GLN A 28 1.46 3.96 -25.66
CA GLN A 28 0.30 4.69 -26.17
C GLN A 28 -0.06 5.93 -25.32
N LEU A 29 0.48 6.06 -24.12
CA LEU A 29 0.19 7.17 -23.22
C LEU A 29 0.66 8.49 -23.82
N MET A 30 -0.26 9.47 -23.92
CA MET A 30 0.04 10.83 -24.36
C MET A 30 -0.32 11.86 -23.27
N LEU A 31 0.41 12.98 -23.23
CA LEU A 31 0.07 14.10 -22.33
C LEU A 31 -1.32 14.67 -22.61
N ALA A 32 -1.79 14.59 -23.86
CA ALA A 32 -3.14 15.03 -24.25
C ALA A 32 -4.24 14.22 -23.54
N ASP A 33 -4.04 12.92 -23.38
CA ASP A 33 -5.01 12.05 -22.69
C ASP A 33 -5.10 12.40 -21.20
N ILE A 34 -3.94 12.60 -20.56
CA ILE A 34 -3.87 13.01 -19.15
C ILE A 34 -4.48 14.40 -18.97
N ALA A 35 -4.21 15.32 -19.89
CA ALA A 35 -4.74 16.68 -19.85
C ALA A 35 -6.28 16.68 -19.96
N ALA A 36 -6.82 15.92 -20.90
CA ALA A 36 -8.27 15.76 -21.08
C ALA A 36 -8.92 15.17 -19.82
N GLU A 37 -8.31 14.12 -19.23
CA GLU A 37 -8.80 13.46 -18.02
C GLU A 37 -8.73 14.39 -16.78
N ALA A 38 -7.71 15.27 -16.71
CA ALA A 38 -7.53 16.23 -15.63
C ALA A 38 -8.33 17.55 -15.83
N GLY A 39 -8.95 17.76 -16.99
CA GLY A 39 -9.64 19.00 -17.31
C GLY A 39 -8.72 20.21 -17.54
N VAL A 40 -7.51 19.98 -18.03
CA VAL A 40 -6.52 21.02 -18.39
C VAL A 40 -6.07 20.87 -19.83
N THR A 41 -5.20 21.76 -20.33
CA THR A 41 -4.59 21.64 -21.66
C THR A 41 -3.29 20.86 -21.61
N ALA A 42 -2.92 20.18 -22.71
CA ALA A 42 -1.61 19.53 -22.83
C ALA A 42 -0.46 20.54 -22.66
N GLY A 43 -0.60 21.76 -23.19
CA GLY A 43 0.36 22.85 -23.02
C GLY A 43 0.55 23.25 -21.55
N ALA A 44 -0.52 23.24 -20.74
CA ALA A 44 -0.41 23.49 -19.30
C ALA A 44 0.38 22.39 -18.59
N LEU A 45 0.23 21.12 -18.98
CA LEU A 45 1.04 20.03 -18.44
C LEU A 45 2.50 20.13 -18.86
N VAL A 46 2.78 20.49 -20.11
CA VAL A 46 4.16 20.72 -20.59
C VAL A 46 4.81 21.88 -19.82
N GLN A 47 4.10 22.99 -19.64
CA GLN A 47 4.60 24.13 -18.86
C GLN A 47 4.89 23.75 -17.40
N ARG A 48 4.10 22.84 -16.82
CA ARG A 48 4.17 22.46 -15.39
C ARG A 48 5.19 21.38 -15.10
N PHE A 49 5.27 20.38 -15.96
CA PHE A 49 6.08 19.17 -15.75
C PHE A 49 7.23 19.03 -16.78
N GLY A 50 7.21 19.78 -17.88
CA GLY A 50 8.19 19.70 -18.94
C GLY A 50 7.85 18.66 -19.99
N SER A 51 7.84 17.39 -19.66
CA SER A 51 7.61 16.29 -20.60
C SER A 51 6.73 15.18 -20.00
N LYS A 52 6.31 14.24 -20.85
CA LYS A 52 5.65 13.00 -20.39
C LYS A 52 6.53 12.23 -19.40
N ARG A 53 7.84 12.12 -19.69
CA ARG A 53 8.80 11.43 -18.82
C ARG A 53 8.86 12.10 -17.45
N GLU A 54 8.99 13.42 -17.41
CA GLU A 54 9.08 14.18 -16.16
C GLU A 54 7.78 14.09 -15.33
N LEU A 55 6.61 14.11 -15.98
CA LEU A 55 5.33 13.92 -15.30
C LEU A 55 5.26 12.52 -14.67
N LEU A 56 5.62 11.47 -15.41
CA LEU A 56 5.63 10.10 -14.89
C LEU A 56 6.65 9.93 -13.75
N LEU A 57 7.81 10.56 -13.86
CA LEU A 57 8.83 10.54 -12.82
C LEU A 57 8.34 11.23 -11.54
N ALA A 58 7.68 12.39 -11.68
CA ALA A 58 7.05 13.09 -10.55
C ALA A 58 5.96 12.24 -9.90
N LEU A 59 5.14 11.54 -10.70
CA LEU A 59 4.12 10.61 -10.20
C LEU A 59 4.74 9.46 -9.39
N THR A 60 5.80 8.83 -9.90
CA THR A 60 6.52 7.75 -9.22
C THR A 60 7.16 8.24 -7.91
N ALA A 61 7.77 9.43 -7.94
CA ALA A 61 8.33 10.07 -6.75
C ALA A 61 7.25 10.35 -5.70
N ARG A 62 6.08 10.84 -6.14
CA ARG A 62 4.94 11.11 -5.26
C ARG A 62 4.38 9.84 -4.63
N ALA A 63 4.28 8.74 -5.38
CA ALA A 63 3.85 7.44 -4.87
C ALA A 63 4.75 6.97 -3.72
N ALA A 64 6.07 7.09 -3.88
CA ALA A 64 7.03 6.77 -2.82
C ALA A 64 6.83 7.60 -1.54
N GLN A 65 6.57 8.90 -1.67
CA GLN A 65 6.34 9.83 -0.56
C GLN A 65 5.02 9.57 0.15
N SER A 66 3.96 9.26 -0.60
CA SER A 66 2.60 9.08 -0.05
C SER A 66 2.37 7.72 0.62
N THR A 67 3.25 6.74 0.43
CA THR A 67 3.09 5.38 0.98
C THR A 67 2.81 5.38 2.49
N ARG A 68 3.55 6.18 3.26
CA ARG A 68 3.35 6.27 4.72
C ARG A 68 1.96 6.80 5.09
N ALA A 69 1.51 7.88 4.43
CA ALA A 69 0.19 8.46 4.67
C ALA A 69 -0.94 7.51 4.25
N PHE A 70 -0.75 6.78 3.15
CA PHE A 70 -1.68 5.75 2.69
C PHE A 70 -1.89 4.65 3.75
N PHE A 71 -0.82 4.07 4.28
CA PHE A 71 -0.93 3.06 5.35
C PHE A 71 -1.48 3.64 6.66
N ALA A 72 -1.18 4.90 6.99
CA ALA A 72 -1.78 5.57 8.15
C ALA A 72 -3.30 5.74 7.98
N GLY A 73 -3.76 6.10 6.78
CA GLY A 73 -5.19 6.18 6.44
C GLY A 73 -5.89 4.83 6.57
N LEU A 74 -5.30 3.75 6.03
CA LEU A 74 -5.85 2.40 6.17
C LEU A 74 -5.95 2.00 7.65
N ARG A 75 -4.93 2.27 8.47
CA ARG A 75 -4.98 1.98 9.91
C ARG A 75 -6.09 2.74 10.63
N GLY A 76 -6.30 4.00 10.29
CA GLY A 76 -7.38 4.79 10.88
C GLY A 76 -8.78 4.31 10.52
N ALA A 77 -8.92 3.62 9.38
CA ALA A 77 -10.20 3.11 8.88
C ALA A 77 -10.55 1.69 9.36
N HIS A 78 -9.58 0.93 9.89
CA HIS A 78 -9.76 -0.47 10.24
C HIS A 78 -9.39 -0.76 11.70
N GLY A 79 -10.18 -1.63 12.35
CA GLY A 79 -10.12 -1.85 13.80
C GLY A 79 -8.96 -2.74 14.27
N SER A 80 -8.25 -3.44 13.36
CA SER A 80 -7.12 -4.30 13.72
C SER A 80 -6.00 -4.26 12.67
N PRO A 81 -4.76 -4.62 13.08
CA PRO A 81 -3.62 -4.72 12.17
C PRO A 81 -3.87 -5.70 11.00
N LEU A 82 -4.40 -6.89 11.24
CA LEU A 82 -4.71 -7.83 10.16
C LEU A 82 -5.83 -7.33 9.27
N ALA A 83 -6.89 -6.71 9.82
CA ALA A 83 -7.93 -6.07 9.00
C ALA A 83 -7.35 -4.98 8.09
N THR A 84 -6.37 -4.20 8.58
CA THR A 84 -5.64 -3.22 7.79
C THR A 84 -4.82 -3.88 6.67
N LEU A 85 -4.20 -5.02 6.95
CA LEU A 85 -3.44 -5.79 5.95
C LEU A 85 -4.35 -6.33 4.84
N PHE A 86 -5.53 -6.85 5.19
CA PHE A 86 -6.53 -7.27 4.20
C PHE A 86 -7.06 -6.09 3.37
N ALA A 87 -7.31 -4.94 3.98
CA ALA A 87 -7.70 -3.74 3.25
C ALA A 87 -6.59 -3.29 2.26
N TYR A 88 -5.32 -3.39 2.66
CA TYR A 88 -4.19 -3.18 1.75
C TYR A 88 -4.21 -4.16 0.58
N SER A 89 -4.46 -5.45 0.83
CA SER A 89 -4.54 -6.48 -0.22
C SER A 89 -5.67 -6.20 -1.21
N ASP A 90 -6.83 -5.72 -0.74
CA ASP A 90 -7.94 -5.32 -1.61
C ASP A 90 -7.57 -4.12 -2.50
N CYS A 91 -6.90 -3.10 -1.93
CA CYS A 91 -6.37 -1.97 -2.72
C CYS A 91 -5.34 -2.44 -3.77
N PHE A 92 -4.48 -3.40 -3.40
CA PHE A 92 -3.49 -3.97 -4.32
C PHE A 92 -4.16 -4.77 -5.45
N ALA A 93 -5.18 -5.57 -5.12
CA ALA A 93 -5.95 -6.34 -6.10
C ALA A 93 -6.68 -5.46 -7.11
N ALA A 94 -7.06 -4.24 -6.74
CA ALA A 94 -7.70 -3.28 -7.64
C ALA A 94 -6.80 -2.86 -8.82
N MET A 95 -5.46 -3.02 -8.72
CA MET A 95 -4.53 -2.85 -9.85
C MET A 95 -4.76 -3.89 -10.94
N GLY A 96 -5.35 -5.04 -10.61
CA GLY A 96 -5.78 -6.12 -11.50
C GLY A 96 -7.28 -6.07 -11.80
N ALA A 97 -7.89 -4.88 -11.97
CA ALA A 97 -9.32 -4.75 -12.30
C ALA A 97 -9.71 -5.53 -13.57
N SER A 98 -8.76 -5.75 -14.48
CA SER A 98 -8.85 -6.68 -15.61
C SER A 98 -7.44 -7.17 -15.99
N PRO A 99 -7.30 -8.31 -16.72
CA PRO A 99 -6.01 -8.74 -17.24
C PRO A 99 -5.33 -7.69 -18.12
N GLY A 100 -6.11 -6.89 -18.87
CA GLY A 100 -5.60 -5.77 -19.66
C GLY A 100 -5.03 -4.64 -18.80
N ALA A 101 -5.73 -4.24 -17.75
CA ALA A 101 -5.24 -3.23 -16.81
C ALA A 101 -3.95 -3.68 -16.11
N LEU A 102 -3.87 -4.97 -15.72
CA LEU A 102 -2.64 -5.51 -15.16
C LEU A 102 -1.50 -5.49 -16.18
N ALA A 103 -1.75 -5.89 -17.45
CA ALA A 103 -0.74 -5.85 -18.51
C ALA A 103 -0.22 -4.41 -18.74
N HIS A 104 -1.10 -3.40 -18.71
CA HIS A 104 -0.69 -2.00 -18.79
C HIS A 104 0.20 -1.61 -17.61
N ASN A 105 -0.19 -1.95 -16.37
CA ASN A 105 0.61 -1.68 -15.18
C ASN A 105 1.98 -2.36 -15.24
N LEU A 106 2.06 -3.60 -15.72
CA LEU A 106 3.34 -4.31 -15.92
C LEU A 106 4.21 -3.64 -17.00
N GLY A 107 3.61 -3.01 -18.03
CA GLY A 107 4.34 -2.23 -19.01
C GLY A 107 5.07 -1.03 -18.39
N TYR A 108 4.50 -0.39 -17.36
CA TYR A 108 5.18 0.67 -16.59
C TYR A 108 6.27 0.12 -15.68
N LEU A 109 6.12 -1.11 -15.15
CA LEU A 109 7.17 -1.77 -14.39
C LEU A 109 8.47 -1.94 -15.21
N GLN A 110 8.38 -2.09 -16.53
CA GLN A 110 9.57 -2.12 -17.39
C GLN A 110 10.38 -0.82 -17.28
N LEU A 111 9.72 0.35 -17.24
CA LEU A 111 10.40 1.64 -17.02
C LEU A 111 11.09 1.66 -15.66
N ASP A 112 10.39 1.20 -14.62
CA ASP A 112 10.91 1.15 -13.25
C ASP A 112 12.15 0.27 -13.11
N LEU A 113 12.30 -0.76 -13.93
CA LEU A 113 13.42 -1.70 -13.89
C LEU A 113 14.59 -1.28 -14.79
N THR A 114 14.34 -0.52 -15.88
CA THR A 114 15.35 -0.22 -16.91
C THR A 114 15.87 1.22 -16.88
N ASP A 115 15.11 2.16 -16.34
CA ASP A 115 15.52 3.56 -16.22
C ASP A 115 15.98 3.87 -14.78
N PRO A 116 17.24 4.32 -14.55
CA PRO A 116 17.78 4.55 -13.21
C PRO A 116 17.00 5.56 -12.37
N ASP A 117 16.40 6.58 -12.99
CA ASP A 117 15.64 7.60 -12.26
C ASP A 117 14.32 7.02 -11.74
N PHE A 118 13.60 6.26 -12.56
CA PHE A 118 12.40 5.54 -12.13
C PHE A 118 12.75 4.50 -11.08
N HIS A 119 13.80 3.71 -11.31
CA HIS A 119 14.25 2.67 -10.36
C HIS A 119 14.51 3.23 -8.97
N ARG A 120 15.14 4.40 -8.86
CA ARG A 120 15.41 5.06 -7.57
C ARG A 120 14.13 5.30 -6.77
N HIS A 121 13.07 5.83 -7.41
CA HIS A 121 11.80 6.13 -6.76
C HIS A 121 11.00 4.87 -6.46
N THR A 122 10.96 3.92 -7.38
CA THR A 122 10.31 2.62 -7.19
C THR A 122 10.94 1.81 -6.08
N LEU A 123 12.28 1.82 -5.97
CA LEU A 123 13.00 1.21 -4.85
C LEU A 123 12.64 1.87 -3.51
N ALA A 124 12.53 3.21 -3.49
CA ALA A 124 12.12 3.92 -2.28
C ALA A 124 10.69 3.56 -1.86
N GLN A 125 9.76 3.46 -2.81
CA GLN A 125 8.39 3.00 -2.58
C GLN A 125 8.35 1.55 -2.08
N ALA A 126 9.07 0.63 -2.72
CA ALA A 126 9.14 -0.77 -2.32
C ALA A 126 9.64 -0.93 -0.88
N ARG A 127 10.69 -0.17 -0.51
CA ARG A 127 11.20 -0.14 0.87
C ARG A 127 10.20 0.43 1.86
N ALA A 128 9.50 1.52 1.49
CA ALA A 128 8.46 2.13 2.33
C ALA A 128 7.30 1.16 2.57
N THR A 129 6.84 0.46 1.52
CA THR A 129 5.80 -0.57 1.61
C THR A 129 6.25 -1.74 2.49
N SER A 130 7.45 -2.29 2.27
CA SER A 130 8.00 -3.37 3.09
C SER A 130 8.06 -3.00 4.58
N ASN A 131 8.53 -1.79 4.89
CA ASN A 131 8.57 -1.28 6.26
C ASN A 131 7.17 -1.09 6.86
N ALA A 132 6.19 -0.63 6.08
CA ALA A 132 4.82 -0.48 6.54
C ALA A 132 4.16 -1.83 6.83
N LEU A 133 4.32 -2.81 5.95
CA LEU A 133 3.84 -4.18 6.15
C LEU A 133 4.47 -4.81 7.39
N ARG A 134 5.80 -4.70 7.55
CA ARG A 134 6.46 -5.22 8.76
C ARG A 134 5.87 -4.61 10.02
N ARG A 135 5.66 -3.28 10.06
CA ARG A 135 5.04 -2.62 11.22
C ARG A 135 3.62 -3.11 11.49
N LEU A 136 2.81 -3.33 10.46
CA LEU A 136 1.47 -3.92 10.64
C LEU A 136 1.55 -5.31 11.25
N LEU A 137 2.52 -6.14 10.83
CA LEU A 137 2.71 -7.47 11.38
C LEU A 137 3.28 -7.42 12.81
N ASP A 138 4.20 -6.50 13.10
CA ASP A 138 4.70 -6.25 14.47
C ASP A 138 3.53 -5.86 15.41
N ASP A 139 2.64 -4.98 14.92
CA ASP A 139 1.43 -4.59 15.67
C ASP A 139 0.42 -5.75 15.80
N ALA A 140 0.29 -6.61 14.80
CA ALA A 140 -0.56 -7.81 14.86
C ALA A 140 -0.04 -8.81 15.92
N VAL A 141 1.27 -8.96 16.05
CA VAL A 141 1.89 -9.71 17.16
C VAL A 141 1.57 -9.05 18.51
N ALA A 142 1.74 -7.73 18.61
CA ALA A 142 1.45 -7.00 19.84
C ALA A 142 -0.04 -7.04 20.23
N ALA A 143 -0.93 -7.12 19.25
CA ALA A 143 -2.38 -7.28 19.42
C ALA A 143 -2.80 -8.73 19.70
N ALA A 144 -1.87 -9.68 19.73
CA ALA A 144 -2.12 -11.13 19.84
C ALA A 144 -3.02 -11.67 18.71
N GLU A 145 -2.93 -11.10 17.51
CA GLU A 145 -3.52 -11.63 16.30
C GLU A 145 -2.58 -12.65 15.61
N LEU A 146 -1.25 -12.46 15.77
CA LEU A 146 -0.22 -13.36 15.29
C LEU A 146 0.57 -13.98 16.45
N ASP A 147 1.15 -15.14 16.19
CA ASP A 147 2.03 -15.85 17.11
C ASP A 147 3.25 -14.96 17.45
N PRO A 148 3.64 -14.84 18.75
CA PRO A 148 4.76 -14.00 19.17
C PRO A 148 6.14 -14.45 18.64
N THR A 149 6.25 -15.64 18.10
CA THR A 149 7.51 -16.18 17.55
C THR A 149 7.70 -15.92 16.06
N VAL A 150 6.71 -15.28 15.39
CA VAL A 150 6.78 -15.04 13.96
C VAL A 150 7.88 -14.06 13.58
N ASP A 151 8.68 -14.39 12.57
CA ASP A 151 9.59 -13.44 11.93
C ASP A 151 8.78 -12.49 11.02
N THR A 152 8.39 -11.35 11.58
CA THR A 152 7.57 -10.33 10.88
C THR A 152 8.29 -9.74 9.66
N ARG A 153 9.63 -9.72 9.64
CA ARG A 153 10.42 -9.26 8.50
C ARG A 153 10.29 -10.22 7.33
N MET A 154 10.46 -11.53 7.59
CA MET A 154 10.31 -12.55 6.58
C MET A 154 8.87 -12.63 6.09
N LEU A 155 7.89 -12.59 7.01
CA LEU A 155 6.48 -12.63 6.68
C LEU A 155 6.06 -11.41 5.83
N ALA A 156 6.56 -10.20 6.11
CA ALA A 156 6.29 -9.01 5.29
C ALA A 156 6.79 -9.19 3.84
N ARG A 157 7.98 -9.80 3.67
CA ARG A 157 8.50 -10.12 2.35
C ARG A 157 7.64 -11.17 1.65
N THR A 158 7.23 -12.22 2.38
CA THR A 158 6.36 -13.27 1.84
C THR A 158 5.03 -12.69 1.38
N VAL A 159 4.41 -11.82 2.19
CA VAL A 159 3.18 -11.11 1.82
C VAL A 159 3.35 -10.33 0.52
N GLN A 160 4.42 -9.54 0.37
CA GLN A 160 4.64 -8.78 -0.87
C GLN A 160 4.78 -9.69 -2.11
N VAL A 161 5.54 -10.78 -1.98
CA VAL A 161 5.74 -11.76 -3.07
C VAL A 161 4.41 -12.44 -3.41
N THR A 162 3.65 -12.83 -2.40
CA THR A 162 2.34 -13.48 -2.57
C THR A 162 1.36 -12.57 -3.30
N LEU A 163 1.17 -11.33 -2.86
CA LEU A 163 0.25 -10.40 -3.51
C LEU A 163 0.59 -10.19 -4.99
N SER A 164 1.88 -10.01 -5.30
CA SER A 164 2.34 -9.84 -6.68
C SER A 164 2.16 -11.11 -7.51
N GLY A 165 2.52 -12.26 -6.96
CA GLY A 165 2.37 -13.56 -7.61
C GLY A 165 0.92 -13.93 -7.86
N SER A 166 0.02 -13.68 -6.90
CA SER A 166 -1.42 -13.91 -7.02
C SER A 166 -2.02 -13.16 -8.20
N LEU A 167 -1.72 -11.87 -8.35
CA LEU A 167 -2.23 -11.08 -9.47
C LEU A 167 -1.71 -11.60 -10.83
N MET A 168 -0.43 -11.93 -10.91
CA MET A 168 0.14 -12.48 -12.14
C MET A 168 -0.47 -13.83 -12.49
N THR A 169 -0.61 -14.71 -11.49
CA THR A 169 -1.20 -16.04 -11.67
C THR A 169 -2.67 -15.94 -12.06
N TRP A 170 -3.44 -15.10 -11.37
CA TRP A 170 -4.83 -14.82 -11.72
C TRP A 170 -4.98 -14.36 -13.19
N ALA A 171 -4.10 -13.49 -13.67
CA ALA A 171 -4.19 -12.99 -15.04
C ALA A 171 -4.03 -14.08 -16.11
N PHE A 172 -3.33 -15.17 -15.79
CA PHE A 172 -3.24 -16.35 -16.68
C PHE A 172 -4.50 -17.22 -16.60
N TYR A 173 -4.96 -17.52 -15.37
CA TYR A 173 -6.10 -18.40 -15.18
C TYR A 173 -7.45 -17.74 -15.48
N ARG A 174 -7.59 -16.44 -15.20
CA ARG A 174 -8.80 -15.62 -15.43
C ARG A 174 -10.06 -16.20 -14.80
N ASN A 175 -9.93 -16.90 -13.69
CA ASN A 175 -11.02 -17.53 -12.98
C ASN A 175 -11.44 -16.72 -11.76
N GLY A 176 -12.65 -16.16 -11.80
CA GLY A 176 -13.18 -15.31 -10.74
C GLY A 176 -12.49 -13.92 -10.64
N PRO A 177 -12.82 -13.13 -9.62
CA PRO A 177 -12.23 -11.80 -9.42
C PRO A 177 -10.82 -11.88 -8.82
N ALA A 178 -9.93 -10.97 -9.25
CA ALA A 178 -8.55 -10.86 -8.73
C ALA A 178 -8.51 -10.70 -7.20
N ALA A 179 -9.43 -9.92 -6.64
CA ALA A 179 -9.49 -9.69 -5.21
C ALA A 179 -9.66 -10.99 -4.39
N ARG A 180 -10.42 -11.95 -4.92
CA ARG A 180 -10.59 -13.24 -4.26
C ARG A 180 -9.29 -14.03 -4.25
N TRP A 181 -8.59 -14.12 -5.38
CA TRP A 181 -7.29 -14.81 -5.47
C TRP A 181 -6.28 -14.23 -4.50
N VAL A 182 -6.13 -12.89 -4.52
CA VAL A 182 -5.19 -12.19 -3.63
C VAL A 182 -5.53 -12.43 -2.16
N ARG A 183 -6.82 -12.43 -1.81
CA ARG A 183 -7.28 -12.65 -0.43
C ARG A 183 -7.08 -14.10 0.01
N ASP A 184 -7.47 -15.07 -0.81
CA ASP A 184 -7.34 -16.51 -0.50
C ASP A 184 -5.85 -16.89 -0.30
N ASP A 185 -4.95 -16.37 -1.15
CA ASP A 185 -3.51 -16.60 -1.03
C ASP A 185 -2.91 -15.90 0.19
N LEU A 186 -3.37 -14.68 0.51
CA LEU A 186 -2.95 -13.98 1.73
C LEU A 186 -3.40 -14.72 2.99
N ASP A 187 -4.65 -15.21 3.02
CA ASP A 187 -5.16 -16.03 4.11
C ASP A 187 -4.31 -17.31 4.29
N ALA A 188 -3.98 -18.00 3.20
CA ALA A 188 -3.14 -19.19 3.25
C ALA A 188 -1.73 -18.90 3.82
N VAL A 189 -1.14 -17.76 3.49
CA VAL A 189 0.16 -17.33 4.02
C VAL A 189 0.07 -16.97 5.50
N LEU A 190 -1.01 -16.34 5.95
CA LEU A 190 -1.16 -15.91 7.34
C LEU A 190 -1.61 -17.03 8.29
N ALA A 191 -2.37 -18.00 7.78
CA ALA A 191 -2.99 -19.07 8.59
C ALA A 191 -2.01 -19.81 9.54
N PRO A 192 -0.77 -20.18 9.13
CA PRO A 192 0.18 -20.85 10.01
C PRO A 192 0.70 -19.98 11.15
N HIS A 193 0.53 -18.65 11.02
CA HIS A 193 1.10 -17.64 11.91
C HIS A 193 0.06 -16.99 12.83
N LEU A 194 -1.20 -17.36 12.71
CA LEU A 194 -2.26 -16.84 13.59
C LEU A 194 -2.03 -17.27 15.03
N ALA A 195 -2.29 -16.36 15.97
CA ALA A 195 -2.20 -16.67 17.40
C ALA A 195 -3.18 -17.79 17.78
N ARG A 196 -2.70 -18.78 18.53
CA ARG A 196 -3.56 -19.83 19.06
C ARG A 196 -4.42 -19.31 20.20
N PRO A 197 -5.68 -19.77 20.35
CA PRO A 197 -6.58 -19.26 21.41
C PRO A 197 -6.00 -19.34 22.83
N ALA A 198 -5.10 -20.29 23.12
CA ALA A 198 -4.43 -20.45 24.42
C ALA A 198 -3.42 -19.32 24.72
N ASP A 199 -2.80 -18.75 23.71
CA ASP A 199 -1.74 -17.74 23.88
C ASP A 199 -2.32 -16.34 24.14
N ALA A 200 -3.53 -16.06 23.67
CA ALA A 200 -4.26 -14.82 23.93
C ALA A 200 -4.63 -14.62 25.40
N VAL A 201 -4.79 -15.69 26.17
CA VAL A 201 -5.11 -15.64 27.61
C VAL A 201 -3.85 -15.36 28.46
N SER A 202 -2.69 -15.86 28.04
CA SER A 202 -1.41 -15.71 28.78
C SER A 202 -0.88 -14.28 28.72
N SER A 203 -1.00 -13.59 27.57
CA SER A 203 -0.50 -12.22 27.39
C SER A 203 -1.29 -11.21 28.22
N ARG A 204 -2.61 -11.40 28.39
CA ARG A 204 -3.46 -10.55 29.24
C ARG A 204 -3.16 -10.70 30.75
N ARG A 205 -2.63 -11.85 31.19
CA ARG A 205 -2.21 -12.06 32.59
C ARG A 205 -0.87 -11.42 32.89
N SER A 206 0.08 -11.38 31.96
CA SER A 206 1.40 -10.78 32.18
C SER A 206 1.35 -9.25 32.24
N SER A 207 0.49 -8.60 31.46
CA SER A 207 0.30 -7.15 31.50
C SER A 207 -0.36 -6.66 32.78
N ARG A 208 -1.25 -7.45 33.40
CA ARG A 208 -1.88 -7.10 34.69
C ARG A 208 -0.94 -7.25 35.90
N ARG A 209 0.17 -8.01 35.81
CA ARG A 209 1.14 -8.17 36.92
C ARG A 209 2.19 -7.03 37.02
N ARG A 210 2.27 -6.11 36.03
CA ARG A 210 3.23 -4.99 36.02
C ARG A 210 2.69 -3.67 36.57
N ALA A 211 1.53 -3.63 37.24
CA ALA A 211 1.10 -2.44 37.95
C ALA A 211 1.98 -2.23 39.20
N PRO A 212 2.63 -1.09 39.37
CA PRO A 212 3.46 -0.84 40.53
C PRO A 212 2.59 -0.76 41.79
N ARG A 213 2.94 -1.54 42.84
CA ARG A 213 2.37 -1.38 44.16
C ARG A 213 2.79 0.01 44.70
N SER A 214 1.83 0.91 44.83
CA SER A 214 2.04 2.16 45.58
C SER A 214 2.41 1.82 47.02
N ARG A 215 3.60 2.24 47.43
CA ARG A 215 4.01 2.24 48.84
C ARG A 215 3.15 3.27 49.59
N ALA A 216 2.21 2.80 50.37
CA ALA A 216 1.60 3.62 51.42
C ALA A 216 2.65 3.77 52.54
N SER A 217 3.24 4.95 52.67
CA SER A 217 3.99 5.36 53.85
C SER A 217 3.00 5.79 54.94
N GLY A 218 2.75 4.91 55.89
CA GLY A 218 2.06 5.26 57.13
C GLY A 218 3.02 6.03 58.05
N GLY A 219 2.78 7.32 58.23
CA GLY A 219 3.37 8.10 59.31
C GLY A 219 2.63 7.81 60.61
N GLY A 220 3.38 7.53 61.65
CA GLY A 220 2.93 7.54 63.04
C GLY A 220 3.86 8.40 63.84
N ALA A 221 3.32 9.43 64.45
CA ALA A 221 3.88 10.13 65.54
C ALA A 221 3.25 9.57 66.87
N PRO A 222 3.69 9.90 68.00
CA PRO A 222 4.16 11.18 68.58
C PRO A 222 5.58 11.22 69.00
#